data_8d0a08fcf1bcd52041f3265ec63055ec
#
_entry.id   8d0a08fcf1bcd52041f3265ec63055ec
#
_cell.length_a   1.000
_cell.length_b   1.000
_cell.length_c   1.000
_cell.angle_alpha   90.00
_cell.angle_beta   90.00
_cell.angle_gamma   90.00
#
_symmetry.space_group_name_H-M   'P 1'
#
loop_
_entity.id
_entity.type
_entity.pdbx_description
1 polymer ?
#
loop_
_entity_poly.entity_id
_entity_poly.type
_entity_poly.pdbx_seq_one_letter_code
_entity_poly.pdbx_strand_id
1 'polypeptide(L)'
;AAADTTASETTETTQAATGVEDGVLTVGMECAYAPYNWTQMDDSNGAVPIKGSSEYANGYDVMIAKRICEAYGWELEIVRTDWNSLVPGIQSGLYDAVIAGQSMTEDRMEQVDFAGPYYYASIVCVAKDGSPQASAKGISELTGTATAQIETIWYDTCLPQIKGAEIQTAAETAPAMLMALETGAVEFICTDIPTAKGAVAA
;
A
#
# COMPACT_ATOMS: atom_id res chain seq x y z
N ALA A 1 62.62 -23.91 4.07
CA ALA A 1 61.44 -23.69 4.91
C ALA A 1 60.53 -22.70 4.17
N ALA A 2 59.53 -23.22 3.52
CA ALA A 2 58.45 -22.45 2.92
C ALA A 2 57.28 -22.45 3.90
N ALA A 3 56.85 -21.25 4.30
CA ALA A 3 55.66 -21.10 5.13
C ALA A 3 54.45 -20.98 4.20
N ASP A 4 53.54 -21.93 4.36
CA ASP A 4 52.25 -22.00 3.70
C ASP A 4 51.27 -21.09 4.48
N THR A 5 50.85 -20.00 3.85
CA THR A 5 49.88 -19.09 4.46
C THR A 5 48.52 -19.40 3.86
N THR A 6 47.79 -20.25 4.54
CA THR A 6 46.39 -20.53 4.22
C THR A 6 45.53 -19.33 4.58
N ALA A 7 45.06 -18.57 3.58
CA ALA A 7 44.05 -17.54 3.74
C ALA A 7 42.69 -18.27 3.98
N SER A 8 42.13 -18.04 5.15
CA SER A 8 40.77 -18.45 5.49
C SER A 8 39.82 -17.46 4.82
N GLU A 9 39.16 -17.85 3.73
CA GLU A 9 38.02 -17.15 3.18
C GLU A 9 36.84 -17.31 4.15
N THR A 10 36.55 -16.24 4.86
CA THR A 10 35.30 -16.11 5.61
C THR A 10 34.20 -15.86 4.60
N THR A 11 33.49 -16.91 4.22
CA THR A 11 32.25 -16.79 3.48
C THR A 11 31.23 -16.17 4.43
N GLU A 12 30.99 -14.85 4.32
CA GLU A 12 29.79 -14.25 4.90
C GLU A 12 28.60 -14.84 4.18
N THR A 13 28.00 -15.84 4.82
CA THR A 13 26.68 -16.30 4.45
C THR A 13 25.74 -15.17 4.83
N THR A 14 25.25 -14.44 3.84
CA THR A 14 24.09 -13.53 4.01
C THR A 14 22.93 -14.41 4.43
N GLN A 15 22.71 -14.49 5.73
CA GLN A 15 21.55 -15.16 6.28
C GLN A 15 20.36 -14.30 5.90
N ALA A 16 19.46 -14.82 5.08
CA ALA A 16 18.18 -14.17 4.80
C ALA A 16 17.51 -13.92 6.15
N ALA A 17 16.99 -12.70 6.35
CA ALA A 17 16.29 -12.33 7.55
C ALA A 17 15.18 -13.37 7.81
N THR A 18 15.26 -14.08 8.92
CA THR A 18 14.40 -15.23 9.25
C THR A 18 13.18 -14.79 10.06
N GLY A 19 12.66 -13.58 9.83
CA GLY A 19 11.47 -13.05 10.50
C GLY A 19 11.78 -12.32 11.81
N VAL A 20 10.82 -12.29 12.73
CA VAL A 20 10.86 -11.49 13.98
C VAL A 20 11.71 -12.20 15.04
N GLU A 21 13.04 -12.19 14.88
CA GLU A 21 13.96 -12.85 15.84
C GLU A 21 14.24 -11.97 17.08
N ASP A 22 14.14 -10.65 16.94
CA ASP A 22 14.40 -9.68 18.02
C ASP A 22 13.16 -9.35 18.86
N GLY A 23 12.00 -9.89 18.51
CA GLY A 23 10.73 -9.63 19.18
C GLY A 23 10.04 -8.34 18.72
N VAL A 24 10.52 -7.71 17.64
CA VAL A 24 9.93 -6.50 17.04
C VAL A 24 9.45 -6.82 15.63
N LEU A 25 8.15 -6.72 15.36
CA LEU A 25 7.61 -6.78 14.00
C LEU A 25 7.73 -5.40 13.35
N THR A 26 8.66 -5.26 12.41
CA THR A 26 8.83 -4.05 11.63
C THR A 26 7.95 -4.14 10.37
N VAL A 27 7.02 -3.18 10.19
CA VAL A 27 6.02 -3.21 9.13
C VAL A 27 6.15 -2.01 8.20
N GLY A 28 6.31 -2.27 6.89
CA GLY A 28 6.26 -1.26 5.84
C GLY A 28 4.82 -0.89 5.48
N MET A 29 4.53 0.41 5.44
CA MET A 29 3.24 0.99 5.05
C MET A 29 3.45 2.31 4.30
N GLU A 30 2.53 2.67 3.39
CA GLU A 30 2.54 3.99 2.74
C GLU A 30 2.17 5.11 3.72
N CYS A 31 1.29 4.83 4.69
CA CYS A 31 0.72 5.79 5.64
C CYS A 31 0.01 6.98 4.97
N ALA A 32 -0.51 6.77 3.77
CA ALA A 32 -1.25 7.76 2.97
C ALA A 32 -2.52 7.18 2.33
N TYR A 33 -2.95 6.00 2.76
CA TYR A 33 -4.06 5.24 2.18
C TYR A 33 -5.19 5.02 3.19
N ALA A 34 -5.99 6.05 3.45
CA ALA A 34 -7.18 5.94 4.30
C ALA A 34 -8.30 5.16 3.58
N PRO A 35 -9.07 4.29 4.30
CA PRO A 35 -9.05 4.04 5.75
C PRO A 35 -8.13 2.89 6.18
N TYR A 36 -7.25 2.41 5.33
CA TYR A 36 -6.38 1.28 5.63
C TYR A 36 -5.16 1.69 6.46
N ASN A 37 -4.40 2.68 6.01
CA ASN A 37 -3.28 3.24 6.75
C ASN A 37 -3.11 4.73 6.41
N TRP A 38 -3.09 5.60 7.40
CA TRP A 38 -2.90 7.03 7.23
C TRP A 38 -2.04 7.62 8.34
N THR A 39 -1.51 8.81 8.10
CA THR A 39 -0.72 9.58 9.06
C THR A 39 -1.61 10.51 9.88
N GLN A 40 -1.37 10.61 11.18
CA GLN A 40 -1.95 11.59 12.09
C GLN A 40 -0.89 12.17 13.03
N MET A 41 -1.24 13.28 13.73
CA MET A 41 -0.28 14.08 14.48
C MET A 41 -0.13 13.64 15.94
N ASP A 42 -1.00 12.76 16.45
CA ASP A 42 -1.02 12.30 17.82
C ASP A 42 -1.31 10.80 17.93
N ASP A 43 -1.21 10.25 19.13
CA ASP A 43 -1.44 8.84 19.46
C ASP A 43 -2.93 8.48 19.67
N SER A 44 -3.84 9.40 19.37
CA SER A 44 -5.27 9.16 19.57
C SER A 44 -5.76 7.94 18.78
N ASN A 45 -6.84 7.33 19.29
CA ASN A 45 -7.46 6.13 18.69
C ASN A 45 -6.50 4.94 18.52
N GLY A 46 -5.43 4.90 19.31
CA GLY A 46 -4.46 3.80 19.30
C GLY A 46 -3.51 3.80 18.11
N ALA A 47 -3.24 4.97 17.57
CA ALA A 47 -2.20 5.14 16.55
C ALA A 47 -0.81 4.75 17.07
N VAL A 48 0.05 4.34 16.16
CA VAL A 48 1.40 3.84 16.44
C VAL A 48 2.43 4.84 15.90
N PRO A 49 3.49 5.18 16.66
CA PRO A 49 4.54 6.05 16.13
C PRO A 49 5.15 5.53 14.84
N ILE A 50 5.38 6.43 13.89
CA ILE A 50 6.12 6.10 12.66
C ILE A 50 7.61 6.26 12.96
N LYS A 51 8.40 5.22 12.69
CA LYS A 51 9.86 5.21 12.91
C LYS A 51 10.54 6.42 12.26
N GLY A 52 11.33 7.13 13.03
CA GLY A 52 12.08 8.30 12.54
C GLY A 52 11.23 9.54 12.27
N SER A 53 9.96 9.57 12.69
CA SER A 53 9.03 10.70 12.53
C SER A 53 8.44 11.12 13.88
N SER A 54 7.89 12.34 13.94
CA SER A 54 7.03 12.78 15.05
C SER A 54 5.55 12.48 14.83
N GLU A 55 5.22 11.82 13.74
CA GLU A 55 3.86 11.47 13.31
C GLU A 55 3.51 10.04 13.69
N TYR A 56 2.24 9.70 13.60
CA TYR A 56 1.68 8.40 13.96
C TYR A 56 0.93 7.79 12.77
N ALA A 57 0.99 6.48 12.63
CA ALA A 57 0.18 5.72 11.70
C ALA A 57 -1.08 5.20 12.38
N ASN A 58 -2.21 5.28 11.71
CA ASN A 58 -3.47 4.69 12.14
C ASN A 58 -4.19 4.04 10.95
N GLY A 59 -5.20 3.23 11.21
CA GLY A 59 -6.02 2.58 10.20
C GLY A 59 -6.19 1.09 10.39
N TYR A 60 -6.91 0.50 9.45
CA TYR A 60 -7.22 -0.92 9.49
C TYR A 60 -5.97 -1.81 9.44
N ASP A 61 -5.00 -1.46 8.58
CA ASP A 61 -3.72 -2.18 8.46
C ASP A 61 -2.90 -2.11 9.76
N VAL A 62 -2.88 -0.93 10.42
CA VAL A 62 -2.25 -0.75 11.72
C VAL A 62 -2.92 -1.62 12.79
N MET A 63 -4.25 -1.73 12.75
CA MET A 63 -5.00 -2.61 13.67
C MET A 63 -4.66 -4.08 13.44
N ILE A 64 -4.52 -4.52 12.18
CA ILE A 64 -4.09 -5.89 11.83
C ILE A 64 -2.68 -6.14 12.36
N ALA A 65 -1.72 -5.23 12.10
CA ALA A 65 -0.35 -5.34 12.61
C ALA A 65 -0.32 -5.46 14.14
N LYS A 66 -1.08 -4.62 14.86
CA LYS A 66 -1.21 -4.71 16.33
C LYS A 66 -1.74 -6.05 16.79
N ARG A 67 -2.77 -6.60 16.11
CA ARG A 67 -3.34 -7.91 16.45
C ARG A 67 -2.36 -9.05 16.26
N ILE A 68 -1.52 -8.97 15.23
CA ILE A 68 -0.44 -9.93 15.02
C ILE A 68 0.56 -9.84 16.17
N CYS A 69 1.03 -8.64 16.49
CA CYS A 69 1.97 -8.43 17.60
C CYS A 69 1.40 -8.90 18.95
N GLU A 70 0.13 -8.58 19.25
CA GLU A 70 -0.57 -9.06 20.46
C GLU A 70 -0.59 -10.60 20.53
N ALA A 71 -0.83 -11.29 19.41
CA ALA A 71 -0.94 -12.73 19.36
C ALA A 71 0.40 -13.46 19.61
N TYR A 72 1.51 -12.85 19.20
CA TYR A 72 2.84 -13.43 19.31
C TYR A 72 3.69 -12.82 20.44
N GLY A 73 3.22 -11.77 21.11
CA GLY A 73 3.96 -11.07 22.15
C GLY A 73 5.11 -10.23 21.61
N TRP A 74 4.96 -9.70 20.39
CA TRP A 74 5.95 -8.83 19.74
C TRP A 74 5.63 -7.34 19.93
N GLU A 75 6.67 -6.50 19.83
CA GLU A 75 6.51 -5.06 19.68
C GLU A 75 6.23 -4.72 18.20
N LEU A 76 5.54 -3.61 17.96
CA LEU A 76 5.23 -3.14 16.60
C LEU A 76 6.05 -1.89 16.28
N GLU A 77 6.76 -1.91 15.18
CA GLU A 77 7.42 -0.76 14.59
C GLU A 77 6.88 -0.50 13.17
N ILE A 78 6.47 0.73 12.87
CA ILE A 78 5.97 1.12 11.56
C ILE A 78 6.99 1.95 10.80
N VAL A 79 7.31 1.51 9.59
CA VAL A 79 8.20 2.21 8.64
C VAL A 79 7.36 2.77 7.51
N ARG A 80 7.32 4.10 7.39
CA ARG A 80 6.67 4.76 6.25
C ARG A 80 7.56 4.62 5.02
N THR A 81 6.98 4.11 3.94
CA THR A 81 7.68 3.81 2.69
C THR A 81 6.75 4.14 1.52
N ASP A 82 7.26 4.76 0.47
CA ASP A 82 6.47 5.04 -0.73
C ASP A 82 5.91 3.75 -1.32
N TRP A 83 4.70 3.82 -1.89
CA TRP A 83 3.95 2.66 -2.38
C TRP A 83 4.76 1.72 -3.28
N ASN A 84 5.44 2.27 -4.28
CA ASN A 84 6.28 1.51 -5.23
C ASN A 84 7.57 0.94 -4.63
N SER A 85 7.92 1.34 -3.41
CA SER A 85 9.10 0.86 -2.67
C SER A 85 8.77 -0.24 -1.66
N LEU A 86 7.50 -0.60 -1.47
CA LEU A 86 7.09 -1.59 -0.46
C LEU A 86 7.64 -2.99 -0.77
N VAL A 87 7.49 -3.50 -1.99
CA VAL A 87 8.02 -4.81 -2.39
C VAL A 87 9.57 -4.81 -2.40
N PRO A 88 10.25 -3.84 -3.02
CA PRO A 88 11.71 -3.75 -2.91
C PRO A 88 12.22 -3.67 -1.47
N GLY A 89 11.51 -2.97 -0.60
CA GLY A 89 11.89 -2.81 0.81
C GLY A 89 11.87 -4.12 1.58
N ILE A 90 10.84 -4.97 1.41
CA ILE A 90 10.81 -6.28 2.06
C ILE A 90 11.86 -7.22 1.48
N GLN A 91 12.11 -7.18 0.17
CA GLN A 91 13.17 -7.98 -0.46
C GLN A 91 14.57 -7.63 0.04
N SER A 92 14.79 -6.37 0.40
CA SER A 92 16.07 -5.90 0.95
C SER A 92 16.19 -6.05 2.47
N GLY A 93 15.14 -6.53 3.15
CA GLY A 93 15.11 -6.68 4.60
C GLY A 93 15.01 -5.36 5.36
N LEU A 94 14.41 -4.33 4.75
CA LEU A 94 14.17 -3.04 5.42
C LEU A 94 13.11 -3.17 6.52
N TYR A 95 12.19 -4.10 6.37
CA TYR A 95 11.15 -4.48 7.34
C TYR A 95 10.79 -5.97 7.17
N ASP A 96 10.15 -6.55 8.19
CA ASP A 96 9.80 -7.98 8.23
C ASP A 96 8.54 -8.30 7.44
N ALA A 97 7.63 -7.33 7.32
CA ALA A 97 6.36 -7.50 6.63
C ALA A 97 5.89 -6.21 5.97
N VAL A 98 5.04 -6.34 4.96
CA VAL A 98 4.21 -5.27 4.40
C VAL A 98 2.76 -5.56 4.76
N ILE A 99 2.10 -4.60 5.43
CA ILE A 99 0.66 -4.63 5.73
C ILE A 99 0.10 -3.28 5.29
N ALA A 100 -0.32 -3.18 4.02
CA ALA A 100 -0.58 -1.90 3.36
C ALA A 100 -1.75 -1.96 2.36
N GLY A 101 -2.76 -2.83 2.60
CA GLY A 101 -3.88 -3.00 1.67
C GLY A 101 -3.45 -3.52 0.29
N GLN A 102 -2.28 -4.14 0.20
CA GLN A 102 -1.70 -4.56 -1.07
C GLN A 102 -2.38 -5.82 -1.61
N SER A 103 -2.90 -5.74 -2.85
CA SER A 103 -3.56 -6.88 -3.50
C SER A 103 -2.57 -7.99 -3.81
N MET A 104 -2.98 -9.23 -3.56
CA MET A 104 -2.27 -10.44 -4.01
C MET A 104 -2.47 -10.58 -5.52
N THR A 105 -1.42 -10.31 -6.30
CA THR A 105 -1.39 -10.55 -7.75
C THR A 105 -0.37 -11.63 -8.08
N GLU A 106 -0.53 -12.32 -9.21
CA GLU A 106 0.43 -13.32 -9.66
C GLU A 106 1.84 -12.74 -9.75
N ASP A 107 1.99 -11.56 -10.36
CA ASP A 107 3.29 -10.88 -10.51
C ASP A 107 3.95 -10.55 -9.15
N ARG A 108 3.17 -10.19 -8.14
CA ARG A 108 3.70 -9.93 -6.79
C ARG A 108 4.04 -11.22 -6.06
N MET A 109 3.25 -12.29 -6.22
CA MET A 109 3.52 -13.59 -5.62
C MET A 109 4.77 -14.27 -6.21
N GLU A 110 5.23 -13.86 -7.39
CA GLU A 110 6.53 -14.27 -7.93
C GLU A 110 7.72 -13.59 -7.22
N GLN A 111 7.47 -12.47 -6.52
CA GLN A 111 8.51 -11.65 -5.92
C GLN A 111 8.58 -11.78 -4.39
N VAL A 112 7.43 -11.98 -3.74
CA VAL A 112 7.29 -12.09 -2.27
C VAL A 112 6.20 -13.08 -1.90
N ASP A 113 6.31 -13.64 -0.71
CA ASP A 113 5.28 -14.51 -0.13
C ASP A 113 4.13 -13.68 0.44
N PHE A 114 2.92 -14.15 0.26
CA PHE A 114 1.71 -13.57 0.86
C PHE A 114 1.12 -14.52 1.90
N ALA A 115 0.79 -13.99 3.06
CA ALA A 115 -0.17 -14.62 3.97
C ALA A 115 -1.59 -14.47 3.40
N GLY A 116 -2.54 -15.27 3.88
CA GLY A 116 -3.93 -15.20 3.42
C GLY A 116 -4.53 -13.78 3.57
N PRO A 117 -5.50 -13.43 2.70
CA PRO A 117 -6.07 -12.07 2.68
C PRO A 117 -6.84 -11.77 3.98
N TYR A 118 -6.61 -10.58 4.53
CA TYR A 118 -7.34 -10.08 5.70
C TYR A 118 -8.53 -9.19 5.33
N TYR A 119 -8.66 -8.83 4.06
CA TYR A 119 -9.77 -8.05 3.53
C TYR A 119 -10.04 -8.36 2.05
N TYR A 120 -11.31 -8.28 1.64
CA TYR A 120 -11.72 -8.35 0.24
C TYR A 120 -12.44 -7.06 -0.14
N ALA A 121 -11.90 -6.33 -1.10
CA ALA A 121 -12.48 -5.10 -1.62
C ALA A 121 -13.09 -5.31 -3.00
N SER A 122 -14.16 -4.58 -3.29
CA SER A 122 -14.64 -4.39 -4.65
C SER A 122 -14.10 -3.09 -5.19
N ILE A 123 -13.73 -3.08 -6.47
CA ILE A 123 -13.22 -1.91 -7.15
C ILE A 123 -14.39 -1.14 -7.78
N VAL A 124 -14.35 0.16 -7.67
CA VAL A 124 -15.39 1.08 -8.14
C VAL A 124 -14.77 2.27 -8.85
N CYS A 125 -15.60 2.97 -9.66
CA CYS A 125 -15.26 4.28 -10.18
C CYS A 125 -15.95 5.34 -9.33
N VAL A 126 -15.24 6.44 -9.07
CA VAL A 126 -15.73 7.61 -8.34
C VAL A 126 -15.70 8.81 -9.27
N ALA A 127 -16.78 9.56 -9.32
CA ALA A 127 -16.93 10.78 -10.10
C ALA A 127 -17.61 11.86 -9.27
N LYS A 128 -17.48 13.12 -9.67
CA LYS A 128 -18.17 14.23 -8.99
C LYS A 128 -19.68 14.10 -9.12
N ASP A 129 -20.37 14.42 -8.05
CA ASP A 129 -21.84 14.46 -8.06
C ASP A 129 -22.35 15.43 -9.16
N GLY A 130 -23.43 15.02 -9.83
CA GLY A 130 -24.01 15.75 -10.94
C GLY A 130 -23.23 15.68 -12.27
N SER A 131 -22.07 15.01 -12.31
CA SER A 131 -21.35 14.78 -13.56
C SER A 131 -22.01 13.71 -14.43
N PRO A 132 -21.77 13.69 -15.74
CA PRO A 132 -22.23 12.60 -16.61
C PRO A 132 -21.78 11.23 -16.13
N GLN A 133 -20.55 11.13 -15.63
CA GLN A 133 -19.94 9.90 -15.12
C GLN A 133 -20.65 9.36 -13.87
N ALA A 134 -21.13 10.27 -12.99
CA ALA A 134 -21.91 9.87 -11.81
C ALA A 134 -23.28 9.25 -12.15
N SER A 135 -23.77 9.46 -13.36
CA SER A 135 -25.03 8.91 -13.85
C SER A 135 -24.86 7.56 -14.57
N ALA A 136 -23.62 7.13 -14.83
CA ALA A 136 -23.32 5.89 -15.53
C ALA A 136 -23.77 4.67 -14.71
N LYS A 137 -24.43 3.73 -15.38
CA LYS A 137 -24.95 2.48 -14.76
C LYS A 137 -23.94 1.34 -14.79
N GLY A 138 -22.80 1.54 -15.42
CA GLY A 138 -21.72 0.56 -15.51
C GLY A 138 -20.55 1.08 -16.32
N ILE A 139 -19.46 0.33 -16.31
CA ILE A 139 -18.19 0.73 -16.96
C ILE A 139 -18.32 0.94 -18.47
N SER A 140 -19.32 0.36 -19.12
CA SER A 140 -19.58 0.54 -20.57
C SER A 140 -20.13 1.94 -20.92
N GLU A 141 -20.66 2.67 -19.95
CA GLU A 141 -21.20 4.03 -20.12
C GLU A 141 -20.22 5.11 -19.64
N LEU A 142 -19.11 4.71 -18.99
CA LEU A 142 -18.09 5.65 -18.53
C LEU A 142 -17.23 6.12 -19.71
N THR A 143 -17.12 7.42 -19.84
CA THR A 143 -16.27 8.11 -20.84
C THR A 143 -15.57 9.28 -20.20
N GLY A 144 -14.43 9.69 -20.76
CA GLY A 144 -13.69 10.88 -20.33
C GLY A 144 -12.36 10.54 -19.65
N THR A 145 -11.72 11.58 -19.13
CA THR A 145 -10.39 11.46 -18.51
C THR A 145 -10.44 10.75 -17.17
N ALA A 146 -9.51 9.81 -16.96
CA ALA A 146 -9.47 9.00 -15.75
C ALA A 146 -8.05 8.72 -15.27
N THR A 147 -7.88 8.52 -13.95
CA THR A 147 -6.62 8.07 -13.36
C THR A 147 -6.88 7.12 -12.17
N ALA A 148 -5.83 6.50 -11.69
CA ALA A 148 -5.77 5.78 -10.43
C ALA A 148 -4.34 5.86 -9.87
N GLN A 149 -4.09 5.27 -8.71
CA GLN A 149 -2.76 5.24 -8.13
C GLN A 149 -1.84 4.30 -8.93
N ILE A 150 -0.58 4.72 -9.09
CA ILE A 150 0.47 3.97 -9.81
C ILE A 150 0.68 2.58 -9.21
N GLU A 151 1.01 1.61 -10.07
CA GLU A 151 1.32 0.22 -9.67
C GLU A 151 0.22 -0.45 -8.83
N THR A 152 -1.04 -0.07 -9.05
CA THR A 152 -2.20 -0.72 -8.46
C THR A 152 -3.00 -1.48 -9.51
N ILE A 153 -3.74 -2.50 -9.08
CA ILE A 153 -4.71 -3.18 -9.96
C ILE A 153 -5.76 -2.20 -10.51
N TRP A 154 -5.98 -1.07 -9.85
CA TRP A 154 -6.92 -0.04 -10.30
C TRP A 154 -6.46 0.60 -11.60
N TYR A 155 -5.17 0.97 -11.66
CA TYR A 155 -4.58 1.62 -12.82
C TYR A 155 -4.23 0.61 -13.92
N ASP A 156 -3.54 -0.49 -13.55
CA ASP A 156 -2.95 -1.40 -14.51
C ASP A 156 -3.96 -2.41 -15.07
N THR A 157 -5.00 -2.76 -14.29
CA THR A 157 -5.94 -3.81 -14.66
C THR A 157 -7.37 -3.30 -14.86
N CYS A 158 -7.87 -2.42 -13.97
CA CYS A 158 -9.28 -2.03 -13.97
C CYS A 158 -9.57 -0.91 -14.97
N LEU A 159 -8.79 0.18 -14.96
CA LEU A 159 -8.99 1.29 -15.89
C LEU A 159 -8.95 0.87 -17.38
N PRO A 160 -8.02 0.00 -17.84
CA PRO A 160 -7.98 -0.42 -19.23
C PRO A 160 -9.22 -1.19 -19.72
N GLN A 161 -10.06 -1.69 -18.81
CA GLN A 161 -11.32 -2.35 -19.16
C GLN A 161 -12.43 -1.35 -19.50
N ILE A 162 -12.28 -0.07 -19.17
CA ILE A 162 -13.23 0.99 -19.44
C ILE A 162 -12.93 1.59 -20.80
N LYS A 163 -13.60 1.09 -21.85
CA LYS A 163 -13.30 1.46 -23.24
C LYS A 163 -13.43 2.95 -23.56
N GLY A 164 -14.22 3.67 -22.80
CA GLY A 164 -14.42 5.12 -22.96
C GLY A 164 -13.48 5.96 -22.10
N ALA A 165 -12.58 5.37 -21.31
CA ALA A 165 -11.62 6.07 -20.49
C ALA A 165 -10.44 6.60 -21.32
N GLU A 166 -10.15 7.88 -21.14
CA GLU A 166 -8.91 8.52 -21.57
C GLU A 166 -7.94 8.52 -20.39
N ILE A 167 -7.16 7.42 -20.28
CA ILE A 167 -6.29 7.18 -19.11
C ILE A 167 -5.18 8.21 -19.07
N GLN A 168 -5.14 9.00 -18.00
CA GLN A 168 -4.13 10.01 -17.72
C GLN A 168 -2.97 9.39 -16.92
N THR A 169 -1.89 10.16 -16.72
CA THR A 169 -0.76 9.75 -15.88
C THR A 169 -1.24 9.28 -14.50
N ALA A 170 -0.71 8.17 -14.03
CA ALA A 170 -1.04 7.63 -12.73
C ALA A 170 -0.66 8.60 -11.60
N ALA A 171 -1.45 8.61 -10.54
CA ALA A 171 -1.15 9.38 -9.34
C ALA A 171 -0.18 8.61 -8.44
N GLU A 172 0.77 9.30 -7.84
CA GLU A 172 1.78 8.69 -6.95
C GLU A 172 1.15 8.14 -5.66
N THR A 173 0.10 8.79 -5.14
CA THR A 173 -0.55 8.42 -3.87
C THR A 173 -2.06 8.48 -4.00
N ALA A 174 -2.79 7.81 -3.08
CA ALA A 174 -4.24 7.88 -3.02
C ALA A 174 -4.76 9.32 -2.79
N PRO A 175 -4.18 10.16 -1.90
CA PRO A 175 -4.56 11.57 -1.81
C PRO A 175 -4.35 12.36 -3.11
N ALA A 176 -3.26 12.13 -3.85
CA ALA A 176 -3.03 12.80 -5.12
C ALA A 176 -4.07 12.39 -6.18
N MET A 177 -4.47 11.12 -6.21
CA MET A 177 -5.55 10.63 -7.06
C MET A 177 -6.88 11.31 -6.74
N LEU A 178 -7.25 11.40 -5.46
CA LEU A 178 -8.47 12.08 -5.01
C LEU A 178 -8.44 13.58 -5.35
N MET A 179 -7.31 14.24 -5.16
CA MET A 179 -7.08 15.65 -5.54
C MET A 179 -7.26 15.87 -7.04
N ALA A 180 -6.81 14.95 -7.89
CA ALA A 180 -6.98 15.04 -9.33
C ALA A 180 -8.47 15.05 -9.72
N LEU A 181 -9.30 14.24 -9.05
CA LEU A 181 -10.75 14.25 -9.21
C LEU A 181 -11.35 15.55 -8.68
N GLU A 182 -10.98 15.97 -7.47
CA GLU A 182 -11.52 17.17 -6.82
C GLU A 182 -11.24 18.43 -7.62
N THR A 183 -10.04 18.60 -8.15
CA THR A 183 -9.67 19.75 -8.97
C THR A 183 -10.25 19.71 -10.39
N GLY A 184 -10.75 18.55 -10.83
CA GLY A 184 -11.25 18.35 -12.19
C GLY A 184 -10.15 18.11 -13.22
N ALA A 185 -8.94 17.74 -12.78
CA ALA A 185 -7.88 17.30 -13.68
C ALA A 185 -8.25 15.98 -14.38
N VAL A 186 -9.09 15.17 -13.74
CA VAL A 186 -9.75 14.00 -14.32
C VAL A 186 -11.25 14.02 -13.99
N GLU A 187 -12.04 13.33 -14.80
CA GLU A 187 -13.50 13.27 -14.65
C GLU A 187 -13.95 12.12 -13.75
N PHE A 188 -13.15 11.06 -13.65
CA PHE A 188 -13.37 9.97 -12.69
C PHE A 188 -12.06 9.29 -12.31
N ILE A 189 -12.10 8.54 -11.21
CA ILE A 189 -10.99 7.72 -10.72
C ILE A 189 -11.45 6.30 -10.49
N CYS A 190 -10.49 5.35 -10.45
CA CYS A 190 -10.72 3.96 -10.09
C CYS A 190 -10.06 3.68 -8.74
N THR A 191 -10.81 3.13 -7.78
CA THR A 191 -10.32 2.80 -6.44
C THR A 191 -11.20 1.73 -5.79
N ASP A 192 -10.92 1.33 -4.56
CA ASP A 192 -11.78 0.42 -3.80
C ASP A 192 -12.93 1.14 -3.08
N ILE A 193 -13.94 0.35 -2.66
CA ILE A 193 -15.11 0.87 -1.97
C ILE A 193 -14.77 1.58 -0.64
N PRO A 194 -13.92 1.06 0.27
CA PRO A 194 -13.59 1.75 1.50
C PRO A 194 -12.99 3.14 1.26
N THR A 195 -12.03 3.26 0.35
CA THR A 195 -11.41 4.54 -0.03
C THR A 195 -12.45 5.49 -0.66
N ALA A 196 -13.28 4.99 -1.57
CA ALA A 196 -14.36 5.77 -2.17
C ALA A 196 -15.34 6.30 -1.11
N LYS A 197 -15.74 5.49 -0.15
CA LYS A 197 -16.62 5.92 0.94
C LYS A 197 -15.97 6.95 1.86
N GLY A 198 -14.69 6.79 2.17
CA GLY A 198 -13.92 7.76 2.94
C GLY A 198 -13.87 9.11 2.24
N ALA A 199 -13.61 9.14 0.94
CA ALA A 199 -13.56 10.36 0.14
C ALA A 199 -14.92 11.08 0.03
N VAL A 200 -16.03 10.36 0.02
CA VAL A 200 -17.39 10.96 -0.02
C VAL A 200 -17.80 11.52 1.36
N ALA A 201 -17.25 10.98 2.44
CA ALA A 201 -17.59 11.39 3.81
C ALA A 201 -16.75 12.58 4.31
N ALA A 202 -15.66 12.91 3.65
CA ALA A 202 -14.76 14.04 3.97
C ALA A 202 -15.23 15.34 3.32
#